data_12743f5b02edaabec624e5191263dc8a
#
_entry.id   12743f5b02edaabec624e5191263dc8a
#
_cell.length_a   1.000
_cell.length_b   1.000
_cell.length_c   1.000
_cell.angle_alpha   90.00
_cell.angle_beta   90.00
_cell.angle_gamma   90.00
#
_symmetry.space_group_name_H-M   'P 1'
#
loop_
_entity.id
_entity.type
_entity.pdbx_description
1 polymer ?
#
loop_
_entity_poly.entity_id
_entity_poly.type
_entity_poly.pdbx_seq_one_letter_code
_entity_poly.pdbx_strand_id
1 'polypeptide(L)'
;QVNPGTPRGGGNVKGEDIKKISENKNIYSYVKRINSVADLIDHDIVETKETLANQSPERSKNFKRTVMLTGVNESSKENKFVSGAYKLIEGKHLENQDKNKVLMHKDLAKKNNLKVGDKIKVKSNLFDADNEKGADETVEVEIKGLFDGHNSGGVSAAQELYENTLITDVHSAAKVYGNTEDTAVYQDATFFVKGDKNLDSVIKDLGKLDINWREYNLIKSSSNYPALQQS
;
A
#
# COMPACT_ATOMS: atom_id res chain seq x y z
N GLN A 1 -4.85 13.11 1.88
CA GLN A 1 -4.78 13.53 3.25
C GLN A 1 -5.56 12.61 4.18
N VAL A 2 -4.93 12.13 5.20
CA VAL A 2 -5.57 11.21 6.13
C VAL A 2 -6.31 11.99 7.20
N ASN A 3 -7.54 11.61 7.45
CA ASN A 3 -8.32 12.14 8.55
C ASN A 3 -7.68 11.72 9.87
N PRO A 4 -7.44 12.64 10.81
CA PRO A 4 -6.77 12.30 12.08
C PRO A 4 -7.44 11.18 12.87
N GLY A 5 -8.74 10.99 12.72
CA GLY A 5 -9.45 9.92 13.40
C GLY A 5 -9.50 8.63 12.61
N THR A 6 -8.91 8.57 11.44
CA THR A 6 -8.97 7.40 10.58
C THR A 6 -7.95 6.36 11.03
N PRO A 7 -8.33 5.09 11.18
CA PRO A 7 -7.37 4.02 11.48
C PRO A 7 -6.36 3.87 10.34
N ARG A 8 -5.28 3.18 10.63
CA ARG A 8 -4.33 2.87 9.57
C ARG A 8 -5.06 2.19 8.42
N GLY A 9 -4.67 2.47 7.21
CA GLY A 9 -5.28 1.89 6.04
C GLY A 9 -6.66 2.42 5.71
N GLY A 10 -7.28 3.13 6.63
CA GLY A 10 -8.54 3.78 6.34
C GLY A 10 -8.31 4.96 5.43
N GLY A 11 -8.40 4.76 4.15
CA GLY A 11 -8.14 5.80 3.17
C GLY A 11 -9.32 6.72 2.97
N ASN A 12 -9.04 7.89 2.45
CA ASN A 12 -10.03 8.93 2.19
C ASN A 12 -10.30 9.16 0.71
N VAL A 13 -9.45 8.61 -0.17
CA VAL A 13 -9.52 8.92 -1.59
C VAL A 13 -10.24 7.79 -2.30
N LYS A 14 -11.35 8.13 -2.97
CA LYS A 14 -12.17 7.14 -3.66
C LYS A 14 -11.53 6.74 -4.99
N GLY A 15 -11.56 5.42 -5.27
CA GLY A 15 -10.98 4.91 -6.51
C GLY A 15 -11.62 5.51 -7.76
N GLU A 16 -12.92 5.72 -7.74
CA GLU A 16 -13.63 6.33 -8.87
C GLU A 16 -13.17 7.77 -9.13
N ASP A 17 -12.83 8.51 -8.08
CA ASP A 17 -12.34 9.87 -8.23
C ASP A 17 -10.91 9.90 -8.78
N ILE A 18 -10.07 8.96 -8.34
CA ILE A 18 -8.73 8.82 -8.90
C ILE A 18 -8.80 8.55 -10.40
N LYS A 19 -9.73 7.69 -10.80
CA LYS A 19 -9.92 7.38 -12.22
C LYS A 19 -10.29 8.63 -13.02
N LYS A 20 -11.24 9.43 -12.51
CA LYS A 20 -11.64 10.68 -13.17
C LYS A 20 -10.46 11.63 -13.34
N ILE A 21 -9.65 11.78 -12.28
CA ILE A 21 -8.50 12.67 -12.32
C ILE A 21 -7.45 12.16 -13.31
N SER A 22 -7.20 10.86 -13.32
CA SER A 22 -6.16 10.26 -14.16
C SER A 22 -6.45 10.36 -15.65
N GLU A 23 -7.69 10.65 -16.02
CA GLU A 23 -8.08 10.83 -17.42
C GLU A 23 -7.68 12.17 -17.99
N ASN A 24 -7.17 13.09 -17.20
CA ASN A 24 -6.71 14.38 -17.70
C ASN A 24 -5.49 14.20 -18.60
N LYS A 25 -5.54 14.82 -19.77
CA LYS A 25 -4.49 14.64 -20.80
C LYS A 25 -3.11 15.12 -20.38
N ASN A 26 -3.03 16.01 -19.41
CA ASN A 26 -1.76 16.55 -18.93
C ASN A 26 -1.19 15.76 -17.75
N ILE A 27 -1.90 14.76 -17.29
CA ILE A 27 -1.40 13.85 -16.25
C ILE A 27 -0.82 12.63 -16.95
N TYR A 28 0.49 12.43 -16.83
CA TYR A 28 1.17 11.34 -17.52
C TYR A 28 1.39 10.11 -16.64
N SER A 29 1.28 10.26 -15.33
CA SER A 29 1.50 9.16 -14.40
C SER A 29 0.84 9.47 -13.06
N TYR A 30 0.59 8.44 -12.28
CA TYR A 30 0.07 8.62 -10.94
C TYR A 30 0.47 7.44 -10.07
N VAL A 31 0.47 7.67 -8.74
CA VAL A 31 0.68 6.63 -7.75
C VAL A 31 -0.50 6.67 -6.80
N LYS A 32 -1.15 5.55 -6.61
CA LYS A 32 -2.23 5.40 -5.63
C LYS A 32 -1.88 4.27 -4.69
N ARG A 33 -2.30 4.41 -3.44
CA ARG A 33 -1.88 3.48 -2.40
C ARG A 33 -3.02 3.09 -1.49
N ILE A 34 -3.12 1.79 -1.22
CA ILE A 34 -4.02 1.23 -0.22
C ILE A 34 -3.15 0.71 0.91
N ASN A 35 -3.43 1.12 2.15
CA ASN A 35 -2.78 0.53 3.33
C ASN A 35 -3.82 -0.28 4.10
N SER A 36 -3.49 -1.53 4.36
CA SER A 36 -4.35 -2.41 5.15
C SER A 36 -3.48 -3.47 5.83
N VAL A 37 -4.10 -4.47 6.39
CA VAL A 37 -3.41 -5.64 6.93
C VAL A 37 -3.98 -6.88 6.30
N ALA A 38 -3.22 -7.95 6.33
CA ALA A 38 -3.66 -9.25 5.86
C ALA A 38 -2.97 -10.33 6.67
N ASP A 39 -3.53 -11.53 6.67
CA ASP A 39 -2.90 -12.67 7.33
C ASP A 39 -2.25 -13.56 6.30
N LEU A 40 -1.03 -13.99 6.58
CA LEU A 40 -0.38 -15.01 5.78
C LEU A 40 -1.05 -16.36 6.04
N ILE A 41 -1.25 -17.14 4.98
CA ILE A 41 -1.74 -18.51 5.09
C ILE A 41 -0.53 -19.42 4.95
N ASP A 42 -0.33 -20.30 5.95
CA ASP A 42 0.75 -21.29 5.96
C ASP A 42 2.17 -20.71 6.00
N HIS A 43 2.31 -19.45 6.37
CA HIS A 43 3.61 -18.80 6.50
C HIS A 43 3.66 -17.99 7.79
N ASP A 44 4.87 -17.74 8.26
CA ASP A 44 5.11 -17.07 9.54
C ASP A 44 5.70 -15.68 9.35
N ILE A 45 5.35 -14.76 10.26
CA ILE A 45 5.91 -13.41 10.27
C ILE A 45 7.27 -13.39 10.95
N VAL A 46 8.01 -12.31 10.73
CA VAL A 46 9.28 -12.06 11.43
C VAL A 46 8.99 -11.48 12.80
N GLU A 47 9.68 -11.98 13.81
CA GLU A 47 9.56 -11.47 15.17
C GLU A 47 10.94 -11.09 15.69
N THR A 48 10.99 -10.12 16.59
CA THR A 48 12.19 -9.74 17.31
C THR A 48 11.98 -10.01 18.79
N LYS A 49 13.03 -9.90 19.58
CA LYS A 49 12.88 -10.04 21.04
C LYS A 49 11.92 -9.00 21.59
N GLU A 50 11.98 -7.78 21.06
CA GLU A 50 11.13 -6.69 21.50
C GLU A 50 9.67 -6.95 21.15
N THR A 51 9.37 -7.39 19.92
CA THR A 51 8.00 -7.65 19.52
C THR A 51 7.39 -8.80 20.30
N LEU A 52 8.18 -9.84 20.58
CA LEU A 52 7.71 -10.96 21.39
C LEU A 52 7.44 -10.55 22.83
N ALA A 53 8.29 -9.70 23.41
CA ALA A 53 8.14 -9.24 24.77
C ALA A 53 6.90 -8.37 24.97
N ASN A 54 6.45 -7.68 23.93
CA ASN A 54 5.31 -6.77 23.99
C ASN A 54 4.02 -7.40 23.50
N GLN A 55 4.03 -8.68 23.18
CA GLN A 55 2.87 -9.35 22.63
C GLN A 55 1.85 -9.67 23.72
N SER A 56 0.60 -9.29 23.53
CA SER A 56 -0.48 -9.66 24.43
C SER A 56 -1.07 -11.02 24.02
N PRO A 57 -1.76 -11.72 24.93
CA PRO A 57 -2.43 -12.96 24.55
C PRO A 57 -3.46 -12.79 23.45
N GLU A 58 -4.22 -11.72 23.47
CA GLU A 58 -5.22 -11.44 22.45
C GLU A 58 -4.56 -11.20 21.09
N ARG A 59 -3.50 -10.38 21.07
CA ARG A 59 -2.77 -10.11 19.86
C ARG A 59 -2.13 -11.36 19.30
N SER A 60 -1.58 -12.18 20.16
CA SER A 60 -0.98 -13.45 19.77
C SER A 60 -1.99 -14.38 19.12
N LYS A 61 -3.24 -14.34 19.58
CA LYS A 61 -4.30 -15.20 19.05
C LYS A 61 -4.83 -14.67 17.72
N ASN A 62 -5.12 -13.36 17.66
CA ASN A 62 -5.88 -12.78 16.55
C ASN A 62 -5.00 -12.26 15.41
N PHE A 63 -3.72 -11.96 15.70
CA PHE A 63 -2.84 -11.30 14.74
C PHE A 63 -1.51 -12.04 14.60
N LYS A 64 -1.51 -13.32 14.84
CA LYS A 64 -0.30 -14.14 14.84
C LYS A 64 0.45 -14.14 13.52
N ARG A 65 -0.28 -14.03 12.40
CA ARG A 65 0.31 -14.10 11.07
C ARG A 65 0.01 -12.84 10.25
N THR A 66 -0.25 -11.76 10.94
CA THR A 66 -0.67 -10.52 10.30
C THR A 66 0.53 -9.73 9.80
N VAL A 67 0.43 -9.27 8.57
CA VAL A 67 1.42 -8.41 7.93
C VAL A 67 0.74 -7.12 7.49
N MET A 68 1.53 -6.05 7.32
CA MET A 68 1.04 -4.85 6.66
C MET A 68 0.94 -5.14 5.17
N LEU A 69 -0.16 -4.74 4.57
CA LEU A 69 -0.39 -4.92 3.14
C LEU A 69 -0.51 -3.55 2.50
N THR A 70 0.46 -3.22 1.66
CA THR A 70 0.47 -1.97 0.91
C THR A 70 0.22 -2.27 -0.55
N GLY A 71 -0.90 -1.78 -1.07
CA GLY A 71 -1.21 -1.91 -2.49
C GLY A 71 -0.81 -0.66 -3.23
N VAL A 72 -0.03 -0.79 -4.29
CA VAL A 72 0.40 0.34 -5.11
C VAL A 72 0.35 -0.06 -6.57
N ASN A 73 0.10 0.90 -7.45
CA ASN A 73 0.09 0.64 -8.88
C ASN A 73 1.49 0.62 -9.49
N GLU A 74 2.44 1.38 -8.94
CA GLU A 74 3.84 1.38 -9.37
C GLU A 74 4.74 1.50 -8.16
N SER A 75 5.36 0.40 -7.78
CA SER A 75 6.14 0.35 -6.54
C SER A 75 7.41 1.22 -6.59
N SER A 76 7.99 1.43 -7.77
CA SER A 76 9.17 2.27 -7.89
C SER A 76 8.93 3.72 -7.50
N LYS A 77 7.68 4.15 -7.51
CA LYS A 77 7.28 5.51 -7.15
C LYS A 77 6.69 5.61 -5.75
N GLU A 78 6.67 4.51 -5.02
CA GLU A 78 6.21 4.51 -3.64
C GLU A 78 7.25 5.18 -2.75
N ASN A 79 6.79 5.97 -1.77
CA ASN A 79 7.66 6.82 -0.96
C ASN A 79 8.87 6.12 -0.35
N LYS A 80 8.69 4.93 0.19
CA LYS A 80 9.78 4.22 0.85
C LYS A 80 10.83 3.73 -0.13
N PHE A 81 10.44 3.39 -1.36
CA PHE A 81 11.40 3.07 -2.40
C PHE A 81 12.12 4.33 -2.89
N VAL A 82 11.38 5.41 -3.08
CA VAL A 82 11.96 6.68 -3.54
C VAL A 82 12.96 7.22 -2.53
N SER A 83 12.64 7.16 -1.24
CA SER A 83 13.52 7.66 -0.18
C SER A 83 14.71 6.76 0.09
N GLY A 84 14.69 5.53 -0.39
CA GLY A 84 15.74 4.56 -0.11
C GLY A 84 15.53 3.77 1.18
N ALA A 85 14.39 3.98 1.86
CA ALA A 85 14.07 3.17 3.05
C ALA A 85 13.88 1.71 2.66
N TYR A 86 13.29 1.46 1.51
CA TYR A 86 13.24 0.14 0.89
C TYR A 86 14.11 0.14 -0.35
N LYS A 87 14.79 -0.97 -0.62
CA LYS A 87 15.57 -1.17 -1.83
C LYS A 87 15.20 -2.50 -2.46
N LEU A 88 14.83 -2.47 -3.73
CA LEU A 88 14.59 -3.69 -4.48
C LEU A 88 15.93 -4.37 -4.73
N ILE A 89 16.09 -5.61 -4.29
CA ILE A 89 17.35 -6.34 -4.39
C ILE A 89 17.28 -7.52 -5.34
N GLU A 90 16.07 -7.97 -5.68
CA GLU A 90 15.90 -9.10 -6.59
C GLU A 90 14.57 -8.96 -7.30
N GLY A 91 14.51 -9.41 -8.56
CA GLY A 91 13.27 -9.34 -9.33
C GLY A 91 12.99 -7.95 -9.88
N LYS A 92 11.72 -7.62 -10.01
CA LYS A 92 11.28 -6.37 -10.65
C LYS A 92 10.21 -5.68 -9.82
N HIS A 93 10.10 -4.37 -10.01
CA HIS A 93 9.04 -3.57 -9.40
C HIS A 93 7.66 -3.93 -9.97
N LEU A 94 6.65 -3.62 -9.19
CA LEU A 94 5.27 -3.70 -9.65
C LEU A 94 4.98 -2.56 -10.62
N GLU A 95 4.19 -2.87 -11.64
CA GLU A 95 3.78 -1.93 -12.69
C GLU A 95 2.26 -1.88 -12.76
N ASN A 96 1.74 -0.86 -13.45
CA ASN A 96 0.29 -0.60 -13.50
C ASN A 96 -0.56 -1.78 -13.91
N GLN A 97 -0.07 -2.60 -14.83
CA GLN A 97 -0.85 -3.73 -15.36
C GLN A 97 -0.73 -4.99 -14.51
N ASP A 98 0.11 -4.99 -13.48
CA ASP A 98 0.31 -6.19 -12.67
C ASP A 98 -0.93 -6.52 -11.86
N LYS A 99 -1.23 -7.81 -11.78
CA LYS A 99 -2.29 -8.35 -10.93
C LYS A 99 -1.77 -9.60 -10.25
N ASN A 100 -2.15 -9.77 -9.00
CA ASN A 100 -1.76 -10.92 -8.18
C ASN A 100 -0.24 -11.07 -8.08
N LYS A 101 0.44 -9.94 -7.85
CA LYS A 101 1.89 -9.89 -7.66
C LYS A 101 2.21 -9.25 -6.33
N VAL A 102 3.36 -9.63 -5.77
CA VAL A 102 3.79 -9.10 -4.47
C VAL A 102 5.30 -8.91 -4.47
N LEU A 103 5.73 -7.84 -3.78
CA LEU A 103 7.12 -7.69 -3.37
C LEU A 103 7.19 -8.07 -1.90
N MET A 104 8.16 -8.90 -1.55
CA MET A 104 8.32 -9.42 -0.20
C MET A 104 9.68 -9.01 0.35
N HIS A 105 9.73 -8.70 1.64
CA HIS A 105 11.02 -8.42 2.30
C HIS A 105 11.87 -9.67 2.27
N LYS A 106 13.18 -9.49 2.02
CA LYS A 106 14.10 -10.62 1.93
C LYS A 106 14.13 -11.50 3.17
N ASP A 107 14.00 -10.90 4.36
CA ASP A 107 14.04 -11.63 5.62
C ASP A 107 12.78 -12.46 5.84
N LEU A 108 11.64 -11.95 5.43
CA LEU A 108 10.39 -12.70 5.49
C LEU A 108 10.45 -13.88 4.52
N ALA A 109 10.95 -13.65 3.32
CA ALA A 109 11.13 -14.72 2.34
C ALA A 109 12.08 -15.79 2.85
N LYS A 110 13.19 -15.37 3.44
CA LYS A 110 14.18 -16.32 3.99
C LYS A 110 13.60 -17.17 5.09
N LYS A 111 12.85 -16.54 6.01
CA LYS A 111 12.22 -17.27 7.11
C LYS A 111 11.28 -18.36 6.62
N ASN A 112 10.63 -18.13 5.51
CA ASN A 112 9.62 -19.05 4.96
C ASN A 112 10.12 -19.86 3.77
N ASN A 113 11.41 -19.79 3.45
CA ASN A 113 12.02 -20.51 2.33
C ASN A 113 11.36 -20.18 1.00
N LEU A 114 11.10 -18.88 0.79
CA LEU A 114 10.43 -18.39 -0.41
C LEU A 114 11.43 -17.63 -1.32
N LYS A 115 11.14 -17.61 -2.60
CA LYS A 115 11.96 -16.93 -3.59
C LYS A 115 11.07 -16.30 -4.66
N VAL A 116 11.64 -15.45 -5.48
CA VAL A 116 10.94 -14.87 -6.64
C VAL A 116 10.36 -16.00 -7.50
N GLY A 117 9.11 -15.86 -7.85
CA GLY A 117 8.36 -16.86 -8.61
C GLY A 117 7.47 -17.76 -7.77
N ASP A 118 7.72 -17.83 -6.46
CA ASP A 118 6.87 -18.59 -5.57
C ASP A 118 5.54 -17.88 -5.33
N LYS A 119 4.52 -18.64 -4.99
CA LYS A 119 3.18 -18.11 -4.71
C LYS A 119 2.87 -18.25 -3.24
N ILE A 120 2.18 -17.26 -2.72
CA ILE A 120 1.68 -17.28 -1.34
C ILE A 120 0.20 -16.91 -1.36
N LYS A 121 -0.47 -17.24 -0.27
CA LYS A 121 -1.85 -16.85 -0.08
C LYS A 121 -1.96 -15.92 1.12
N VAL A 122 -2.76 -14.90 0.97
CA VAL A 122 -3.09 -13.97 2.05
C VAL A 122 -4.60 -13.86 2.14
N LYS A 123 -5.09 -13.52 3.31
CA LYS A 123 -6.52 -13.30 3.51
C LYS A 123 -6.74 -12.10 4.41
N SER A 124 -7.94 -11.57 4.39
CA SER A 124 -8.32 -10.50 5.30
C SER A 124 -8.30 -11.01 6.74
N ASN A 125 -8.01 -10.10 7.67
CA ASN A 125 -8.11 -10.42 9.09
C ASN A 125 -9.49 -9.97 9.57
N LEU A 126 -10.24 -10.92 10.15
CA LEU A 126 -11.61 -10.65 10.61
C LEU A 126 -11.64 -9.78 11.86
N PHE A 127 -10.53 -9.66 12.56
CA PHE A 127 -10.43 -8.83 13.76
C PHE A 127 -9.89 -7.44 13.47
N ASP A 128 -9.55 -7.15 12.22
CA ASP A 128 -9.10 -5.83 11.83
C ASP A 128 -10.28 -4.86 11.79
N ALA A 129 -10.12 -3.73 12.47
CA ALA A 129 -11.17 -2.72 12.56
C ALA A 129 -11.56 -2.15 11.18
N ASP A 130 -10.64 -2.18 10.23
CA ASP A 130 -10.90 -1.67 8.88
C ASP A 130 -11.69 -2.67 8.02
N ASN A 131 -11.92 -3.88 8.49
CA ASN A 131 -12.68 -4.88 7.75
C ASN A 131 -14.18 -4.71 8.03
N GLU A 132 -14.71 -3.58 7.62
CA GLU A 132 -16.11 -3.21 7.89
C GLU A 132 -17.11 -4.15 7.25
N LYS A 133 -16.74 -4.78 6.15
CA LYS A 133 -17.63 -5.69 5.44
C LYS A 133 -17.62 -7.09 6.02
N GLY A 134 -16.71 -7.38 6.94
CA GLY A 134 -16.51 -8.74 7.42
C GLY A 134 -16.00 -9.67 6.31
N ALA A 135 -15.25 -9.12 5.37
CA ALA A 135 -14.74 -9.89 4.24
C ALA A 135 -13.80 -11.00 4.72
N ASP A 136 -13.92 -12.16 4.10
CA ASP A 136 -13.06 -13.31 4.40
C ASP A 136 -12.48 -13.83 3.07
N GLU A 137 -11.87 -12.93 2.33
CA GLU A 137 -11.32 -13.21 1.00
C GLU A 137 -9.90 -13.74 1.10
N THR A 138 -9.62 -14.77 0.32
CA THR A 138 -8.27 -15.29 0.16
C THR A 138 -7.78 -14.92 -1.23
N VAL A 139 -6.57 -14.39 -1.30
CA VAL A 139 -5.96 -13.97 -2.56
C VAL A 139 -4.60 -14.65 -2.68
N GLU A 140 -4.36 -15.30 -3.82
CA GLU A 140 -3.06 -15.87 -4.12
C GLU A 140 -2.25 -14.86 -4.93
N VAL A 141 -1.00 -14.64 -4.54
CA VAL A 141 -0.10 -13.70 -5.22
C VAL A 141 1.25 -14.36 -5.45
N GLU A 142 1.87 -13.97 -6.54
CA GLU A 142 3.19 -14.47 -6.93
C GLU A 142 4.26 -13.45 -6.57
N ILE A 143 5.36 -13.89 -5.98
CA ILE A 143 6.47 -13.01 -5.61
C ILE A 143 7.17 -12.55 -6.88
N LYS A 144 7.07 -11.26 -7.18
CA LYS A 144 7.71 -10.64 -8.34
C LYS A 144 9.11 -10.12 -8.01
N GLY A 145 9.34 -9.75 -6.75
CA GLY A 145 10.63 -9.24 -6.32
C GLY A 145 10.81 -9.30 -4.81
N LEU A 146 12.04 -9.10 -4.39
CA LEU A 146 12.39 -9.03 -2.97
C LEU A 146 13.01 -7.67 -2.70
N PHE A 147 12.73 -7.14 -1.52
CA PHE A 147 13.30 -5.86 -1.12
C PHE A 147 13.95 -5.95 0.27
N ASP A 148 14.77 -4.97 0.57
CA ASP A 148 15.46 -4.84 1.84
C ASP A 148 15.11 -3.49 2.46
N GLY A 149 15.28 -3.40 3.76
CA GLY A 149 15.05 -2.19 4.53
C GLY A 149 14.70 -2.54 5.96
N HIS A 150 15.16 -1.70 6.89
CA HIS A 150 14.92 -1.93 8.31
C HIS A 150 14.49 -0.64 8.98
N ASN A 151 13.64 -0.77 9.98
CA ASN A 151 13.20 0.37 10.77
C ASN A 151 14.40 1.05 11.44
N SER A 152 14.35 2.39 11.49
CA SER A 152 15.45 3.16 12.06
C SER A 152 15.46 3.19 13.59
N GLY A 153 14.39 2.71 14.22
CA GLY A 153 14.27 2.70 15.69
C GLY A 153 13.68 1.41 16.19
N GLY A 154 13.50 1.30 17.48
CA GLY A 154 12.87 0.14 18.07
C GLY A 154 11.41 0.04 17.66
N VAL A 155 10.96 -1.19 17.46
CA VAL A 155 9.58 -1.48 17.05
C VAL A 155 9.01 -2.50 18.03
N SER A 156 7.90 -2.16 18.66
CA SER A 156 7.27 -3.02 19.66
C SER A 156 6.22 -3.96 19.09
N ALA A 157 5.58 -3.57 17.99
CA ALA A 157 4.54 -4.39 17.34
C ALA A 157 5.10 -5.01 16.07
N ALA A 158 4.95 -6.33 15.94
CA ALA A 158 5.48 -7.05 14.78
C ALA A 158 4.95 -6.50 13.45
N GLN A 159 3.69 -6.05 13.41
CA GLN A 159 3.12 -5.51 12.18
C GLN A 159 3.80 -4.24 11.71
N GLU A 160 4.50 -3.53 12.58
CA GLU A 160 5.21 -2.30 12.24
C GLU A 160 6.61 -2.55 11.68
N LEU A 161 7.08 -3.78 11.73
CA LEU A 161 8.37 -4.13 11.16
C LEU A 161 8.32 -4.07 9.64
N TYR A 162 9.32 -3.45 9.02
CA TYR A 162 9.44 -3.43 7.56
C TYR A 162 9.51 -4.85 7.00
N GLU A 163 10.10 -5.78 7.76
CA GLU A 163 10.20 -7.18 7.37
C GLU A 163 8.82 -7.83 7.18
N ASN A 164 7.80 -7.32 7.84
CA ASN A 164 6.45 -7.87 7.78
C ASN A 164 5.53 -7.02 6.89
N THR A 165 6.08 -6.32 5.92
CA THR A 165 5.30 -5.57 4.94
C THR A 165 5.29 -6.30 3.62
N LEU A 166 4.11 -6.55 3.08
CA LEU A 166 3.92 -7.02 1.71
C LEU A 166 3.48 -5.84 0.85
N ILE A 167 4.08 -5.72 -0.32
CA ILE A 167 3.71 -4.68 -1.28
C ILE A 167 3.09 -5.37 -2.47
N THR A 168 1.80 -5.16 -2.69
CA THR A 168 1.05 -5.84 -3.74
C THR A 168 0.57 -4.84 -4.79
N ASP A 169 0.07 -5.37 -5.89
CA ASP A 169 -0.71 -4.59 -6.84
C ASP A 169 -2.02 -4.15 -6.18
N VAL A 170 -2.62 -3.09 -6.71
CA VAL A 170 -3.84 -2.52 -6.11
C VAL A 170 -5.04 -3.44 -6.25
N HIS A 171 -5.10 -4.22 -7.33
CA HIS A 171 -6.18 -5.16 -7.53
C HIS A 171 -6.25 -6.19 -6.37
N SER A 172 -5.10 -6.76 -6.01
CA SER A 172 -5.03 -7.74 -4.93
C SER A 172 -5.33 -7.12 -3.57
N ALA A 173 -4.77 -5.93 -3.31
CA ALA A 173 -5.02 -5.24 -2.05
C ALA A 173 -6.49 -4.90 -1.87
N ALA A 174 -7.16 -4.47 -2.93
CA ALA A 174 -8.58 -4.19 -2.87
C ALA A 174 -9.39 -5.47 -2.65
N LYS A 175 -9.02 -6.54 -3.36
CA LYS A 175 -9.76 -7.80 -3.32
C LYS A 175 -9.74 -8.44 -1.94
N VAL A 176 -8.65 -8.32 -1.21
CA VAL A 176 -8.53 -8.90 0.14
C VAL A 176 -9.69 -8.43 1.02
N TYR A 177 -10.15 -7.21 0.85
CA TYR A 177 -11.25 -6.66 1.65
C TYR A 177 -12.56 -6.61 0.87
N GLY A 178 -12.68 -7.39 -0.19
CA GLY A 178 -13.93 -7.53 -0.93
C GLY A 178 -14.25 -6.36 -1.85
N ASN A 179 -13.24 -5.62 -2.27
CA ASN A 179 -13.40 -4.47 -3.15
C ASN A 179 -12.78 -4.71 -4.52
N THR A 180 -13.15 -3.85 -5.48
CA THR A 180 -12.44 -3.70 -6.74
C THR A 180 -11.59 -2.43 -6.66
N GLU A 181 -10.77 -2.18 -7.68
CA GLU A 181 -9.99 -0.95 -7.72
C GLU A 181 -10.88 0.31 -7.67
N ASP A 182 -12.03 0.25 -8.32
CA ASP A 182 -12.94 1.40 -8.38
C ASP A 182 -13.74 1.59 -7.09
N THR A 183 -14.06 0.53 -6.38
CA THR A 183 -14.82 0.62 -5.13
C THR A 183 -13.94 0.77 -3.91
N ALA A 184 -12.65 0.57 -4.04
CA ALA A 184 -11.71 0.70 -2.93
C ALA A 184 -11.54 2.16 -2.52
N VAL A 185 -11.12 2.35 -1.28
CA VAL A 185 -10.75 3.66 -0.76
C VAL A 185 -9.25 3.64 -0.53
N TYR A 186 -8.57 4.65 -1.07
CA TYR A 186 -7.12 4.72 -1.07
C TYR A 186 -6.61 5.64 0.03
N GLN A 187 -5.43 5.34 0.54
CA GLN A 187 -4.76 6.17 1.54
C GLN A 187 -4.42 7.54 0.96
N ASP A 188 -3.89 7.54 -0.26
CA ASP A 188 -3.54 8.75 -0.97
C ASP A 188 -3.35 8.45 -2.46
N ALA A 189 -3.23 9.51 -3.23
CA ALA A 189 -2.88 9.43 -4.64
C ALA A 189 -2.05 10.66 -5.02
N THR A 190 -1.01 10.43 -5.82
CA THR A 190 -0.15 11.50 -6.32
C THR A 190 -0.18 11.46 -7.83
N PHE A 191 -0.44 12.61 -8.45
CA PHE A 191 -0.54 12.73 -9.91
C PHE A 191 0.61 13.57 -10.44
N PHE A 192 1.22 13.11 -11.53
CA PHE A 192 2.35 13.78 -12.16
C PHE A 192 1.92 14.47 -13.44
N VAL A 193 2.13 15.78 -13.50
CA VAL A 193 1.67 16.64 -14.58
C VAL A 193 2.85 16.95 -15.53
N LYS A 194 2.57 16.97 -16.82
CA LYS A 194 3.58 17.30 -17.83
C LYS A 194 3.95 18.77 -17.77
N GLY A 195 5.10 19.08 -17.17
CA GLY A 195 5.62 20.44 -17.10
C GLY A 195 4.89 21.34 -16.11
N ASP A 196 5.61 22.28 -15.53
CA ASP A 196 5.06 23.17 -14.51
C ASP A 196 3.98 24.09 -15.05
N LYS A 197 4.07 24.44 -16.33
CA LYS A 197 3.10 25.34 -16.96
C LYS A 197 1.70 24.78 -16.99
N ASN A 198 1.58 23.44 -16.99
CA ASN A 198 0.27 22.80 -17.07
C ASN A 198 -0.37 22.58 -15.71
N LEU A 199 0.36 22.82 -14.63
CA LEU A 199 -0.15 22.52 -13.29
C LEU A 199 -1.43 23.30 -12.97
N ASP A 200 -1.41 24.62 -13.20
CA ASP A 200 -2.58 25.48 -12.94
C ASP A 200 -3.74 25.11 -13.86
N SER A 201 -3.45 24.78 -15.11
CA SER A 201 -4.46 24.36 -16.07
C SER A 201 -5.12 23.06 -15.62
N VAL A 202 -4.32 22.10 -15.14
CA VAL A 202 -4.84 20.83 -14.63
C VAL A 202 -5.74 21.09 -13.43
N ILE A 203 -5.29 21.90 -12.49
CA ILE A 203 -6.08 22.20 -11.28
C ILE A 203 -7.43 22.82 -11.68
N LYS A 204 -7.43 23.72 -12.65
CA LYS A 204 -8.65 24.31 -13.14
C LYS A 204 -9.58 23.26 -13.76
N ASP A 205 -9.02 22.36 -14.57
CA ASP A 205 -9.79 21.29 -15.19
C ASP A 205 -10.37 20.33 -14.13
N LEU A 206 -9.59 20.03 -13.10
CA LEU A 206 -10.06 19.15 -12.03
C LEU A 206 -11.25 19.73 -11.27
N GLY A 207 -11.28 21.05 -11.12
CA GLY A 207 -12.40 21.72 -10.48
C GLY A 207 -13.73 21.57 -11.22
N LYS A 208 -13.68 21.18 -12.49
CA LYS A 208 -14.87 20.96 -13.30
C LYS A 208 -15.40 19.53 -13.21
N LEU A 209 -14.65 18.63 -12.59
CA LEU A 209 -15.07 17.25 -12.45
C LEU A 209 -16.11 17.09 -11.36
N ASP A 210 -16.96 16.08 -11.53
CA ASP A 210 -17.97 15.74 -10.53
C ASP A 210 -17.30 14.97 -9.37
N ILE A 211 -16.59 15.72 -8.55
CA ILE A 211 -15.86 15.20 -7.40
C ILE A 211 -16.17 16.09 -6.21
N ASN A 212 -16.44 15.50 -5.06
CA ASN A 212 -16.65 16.26 -3.84
C ASN A 212 -15.30 16.66 -3.23
N TRP A 213 -14.74 17.76 -3.73
CA TRP A 213 -13.42 18.22 -3.32
C TRP A 213 -13.33 18.60 -1.84
N ARG A 214 -14.46 18.77 -1.16
CA ARG A 214 -14.46 19.07 0.28
C ARG A 214 -13.92 17.92 1.10
N GLU A 215 -13.98 16.72 0.55
CA GLU A 215 -13.49 15.52 1.23
C GLU A 215 -11.98 15.36 1.11
N TYR A 216 -11.33 16.16 0.27
CA TYR A 216 -9.93 15.97 -0.06
C TYR A 216 -9.07 17.17 0.30
N ASN A 217 -7.81 16.87 0.57
CA ASN A 217 -6.79 17.87 0.78
C ASN A 217 -5.85 17.83 -0.41
N LEU A 218 -5.99 18.81 -1.27
CA LEU A 218 -5.18 18.89 -2.49
C LEU A 218 -3.90 19.66 -2.21
N ILE A 219 -2.77 18.98 -2.32
CA ILE A 219 -1.45 19.58 -2.12
C ILE A 219 -0.79 19.72 -3.48
N LYS A 220 -0.45 20.94 -3.84
CA LYS A 220 0.20 21.25 -5.08
C LYS A 220 1.70 21.44 -4.86
N SER A 221 2.51 20.84 -5.73
CA SER A 221 3.95 21.03 -5.70
C SER A 221 4.44 21.21 -7.12
N SER A 222 5.09 22.32 -7.38
CA SER A 222 5.71 22.58 -8.67
C SER A 222 7.16 22.14 -8.71
N SER A 223 7.68 21.71 -7.60
CA SER A 223 9.07 21.27 -7.55
C SER A 223 9.18 19.86 -8.07
N ASN A 224 10.39 19.44 -8.17
CA ASN A 224 10.66 18.11 -8.58
C ASN A 224 10.12 17.12 -7.59
N TYR A 225 9.83 16.00 -8.11
CA TYR A 225 9.51 14.84 -7.41
C TYR A 225 10.71 14.41 -6.54
N PRO A 226 10.48 13.86 -5.40
CA PRO A 226 9.26 13.28 -4.91
C PRO A 226 8.61 14.17 -3.89
N ALA A 227 8.15 15.12 -4.28
CA ALA A 227 7.45 15.93 -3.40
C ALA A 227 6.46 15.18 -2.64
N LEU A 228 6.14 14.95 -2.32
CA LEU A 228 5.35 14.41 -1.86
C LEU A 228 4.30 14.50 -1.17
N GLN A 229 3.86 14.29 -1.08
CA GLN A 229 2.79 14.26 -0.60
C GLN A 229 2.52 14.04 0.66
N GLN A 230 2.30 14.11 1.23
CA GLN A 230 2.08 13.88 2.33
C GLN A 230 1.18 14.23 2.98
N SER A 231 0.86 14.10 3.27
CA SER A 231 0.09 14.36 3.94
C SER A 231 -0.27 14.33 4.92
#